data_beadbd1da086836dbd44fcaadc7b58d9
#
_entry.id   beadbd1da086836dbd44fcaadc7b58d9
#
_cell.length_a   1.000
_cell.length_b   1.000
_cell.length_c   1.000
_cell.angle_alpha   90.00
_cell.angle_beta   90.00
_cell.angle_gamma   90.00
#
_symmetry.space_group_name_H-M   'P 1'
#
loop_
_entity.id
_entity.type
_entity.pdbx_description
1 polymer ?
#
loop_
_entity_poly.entity_id
_entity_poly.type
_entity_poly.pdbx_seq_one_letter_code
_entity_poly.pdbx_strand_id
1 'polypeptide(L)'
;MVASRNGRYLSTDSNKVHEPFKSDSDKVDEPFKVEEAETVNVPPPPTEKLLVLGGNGFVGSHICKEAVDRGLHVASLSRSGRPSINDSWVNNVTWHQGNLLSSDSWTEALNGVTSVISCVGGFGSQSYMYKINGTANINAIRAASETGVKRYVYISAADFGLANYLLQGYYEGKRAAETELLTKFAYGGVILRPGFIYGTRNVGSVKLPLGVIGSPLEMEHGSSTCKTTQTDSPCRALVYSPVKVTAVAKVAVRAATDPVFPPGVVDVYGIMRYSQQRAA
;
A
#
# COMPACT_ATOMS: atom_id res chain seq x y z
N MET A 1 49.05 36.70 15.87
CA MET A 1 50.02 35.81 16.54
C MET A 1 49.78 34.44 15.96
N VAL A 2 50.51 34.04 14.96
CA VAL A 2 51.83 33.52 14.80
C VAL A 2 52.03 32.17 15.49
N ALA A 3 52.36 31.26 14.59
CA ALA A 3 53.24 30.09 14.70
C ALA A 3 52.57 28.76 15.11
N SER A 4 52.97 27.57 14.66
CA SER A 4 54.06 27.17 13.75
C SER A 4 53.93 25.68 13.44
N ARG A 5 54.35 25.35 12.24
CA ARG A 5 54.72 24.08 11.65
C ARG A 5 55.52 23.14 12.59
N ASN A 6 55.33 21.85 12.44
CA ASN A 6 56.50 20.96 12.30
C ASN A 6 56.13 19.67 11.56
N GLY A 7 56.71 19.54 10.39
CA GLY A 7 56.84 18.28 9.66
C GLY A 7 58.03 17.49 10.17
N ARG A 8 58.00 16.16 10.06
CA ARG A 8 59.17 15.29 10.14
C ARG A 8 59.25 14.36 8.94
N TYR A 9 60.36 14.43 8.30
CA TYR A 9 60.82 13.64 7.15
C TYR A 9 61.10 12.19 7.52
N LEU A 10 60.77 11.28 6.62
CA LEU A 10 61.18 9.88 6.60
C LEU A 10 62.65 9.75 6.20
N SER A 11 63.38 9.00 6.98
CA SER A 11 64.71 8.52 6.63
C SER A 11 64.63 7.10 6.07
N THR A 12 65.11 6.93 4.88
CA THR A 12 65.35 5.64 4.22
C THR A 12 66.63 5.04 4.77
N ASP A 13 66.54 3.79 5.26
CA ASP A 13 67.74 2.98 5.45
C ASP A 13 67.59 1.64 4.75
N SER A 14 68.37 1.51 3.69
CA SER A 14 68.56 0.33 2.87
C SER A 14 69.78 -0.42 3.40
N ASN A 15 69.57 -1.62 3.93
CA ASN A 15 70.47 -2.78 3.83
C ASN A 15 70.04 -3.89 4.77
N LYS A 16 69.39 -4.90 4.23
CA LYS A 16 69.46 -6.26 4.79
C LYS A 16 69.57 -7.28 3.69
N VAL A 17 70.66 -8.02 3.80
CA VAL A 17 71.23 -9.07 2.99
C VAL A 17 70.19 -10.21 2.82
N HIS A 18 70.10 -10.73 1.59
CA HIS A 18 69.39 -11.93 1.21
C HIS A 18 70.04 -13.18 1.83
N GLU A 19 69.28 -13.91 2.63
CA GLU A 19 69.52 -15.33 2.90
C GLU A 19 68.68 -16.21 1.99
N PRO A 20 69.15 -17.34 1.51
CA PRO A 20 68.45 -18.19 0.56
C PRO A 20 67.36 -19.00 1.21
N PHE A 21 66.21 -19.00 0.58
CA PHE A 21 65.04 -19.76 0.92
C PHE A 21 65.29 -21.26 0.83
N LYS A 22 65.23 -22.02 1.95
CA LYS A 22 65.22 -23.46 1.93
C LYS A 22 63.78 -23.94 1.62
N SER A 23 63.64 -24.67 0.53
CA SER A 23 62.43 -25.37 0.16
C SER A 23 62.21 -26.57 1.09
N ASP A 24 61.25 -26.50 2.01
CA ASP A 24 60.66 -27.66 2.66
C ASP A 24 59.55 -28.20 1.76
N SER A 25 59.94 -29.10 0.86
CA SER A 25 59.05 -30.03 0.23
C SER A 25 58.93 -31.22 1.16
N ASP A 26 57.79 -31.34 1.87
CA ASP A 26 57.15 -32.57 2.34
C ASP A 26 56.13 -32.23 3.45
N LYS A 27 55.03 -31.58 3.04
CA LYS A 27 53.79 -31.68 3.82
C LYS A 27 52.73 -32.23 2.85
N VAL A 28 52.40 -33.50 3.12
CA VAL A 28 51.27 -34.18 2.50
C VAL A 28 50.01 -33.41 2.91
N ASP A 29 49.31 -32.87 1.92
CA ASP A 29 48.00 -32.24 2.11
C ASP A 29 47.02 -33.27 2.65
N GLU A 30 46.64 -33.15 3.93
CA GLU A 30 45.48 -33.84 4.45
C GLU A 30 44.23 -33.32 3.73
N PRO A 31 43.34 -34.22 3.22
CA PRO A 31 42.13 -33.77 2.55
C PRO A 31 41.24 -32.99 3.55
N PHE A 32 40.89 -31.76 3.17
CA PHE A 32 39.90 -30.94 3.86
C PHE A 32 38.64 -31.79 4.12
N LYS A 33 38.36 -32.12 5.39
CA LYS A 33 37.05 -32.63 5.79
C LYS A 33 36.06 -31.48 5.60
N VAL A 34 35.22 -31.58 4.56
CA VAL A 34 34.02 -30.78 4.42
C VAL A 34 33.08 -31.27 5.52
N GLU A 35 32.96 -30.51 6.62
CA GLU A 35 31.87 -30.71 7.56
C GLU A 35 30.58 -30.43 6.78
N GLU A 36 29.71 -31.44 6.66
CA GLU A 36 28.39 -31.28 6.08
C GLU A 36 27.70 -30.17 6.88
N ALA A 37 27.40 -29.06 6.20
CA ALA A 37 26.67 -27.96 6.79
C ALA A 37 25.33 -28.51 7.33
N GLU A 38 25.14 -28.44 8.64
CA GLU A 38 23.84 -28.76 9.25
C GLU A 38 22.76 -28.01 8.48
N THR A 39 21.80 -28.75 7.92
CA THR A 39 20.65 -28.16 7.27
C THR A 39 19.86 -27.39 8.34
N VAL A 40 20.11 -26.09 8.42
CA VAL A 40 19.33 -25.19 9.26
C VAL A 40 17.89 -25.27 8.77
N ASN A 41 17.02 -25.83 9.60
CA ASN A 41 15.61 -25.95 9.31
C ASN A 41 14.99 -24.55 9.38
N VAL A 42 15.13 -23.77 8.29
CA VAL A 42 14.55 -22.44 8.18
C VAL A 42 13.04 -22.63 8.12
N PRO A 43 12.29 -22.14 9.11
CA PRO A 43 10.84 -22.24 9.07
C PRO A 43 10.35 -21.57 7.78
N PRO A 44 9.32 -22.12 7.11
CA PRO A 44 8.77 -21.52 5.90
C PRO A 44 8.40 -20.07 6.17
N PRO A 45 8.63 -19.15 5.22
CA PRO A 45 8.29 -17.75 5.41
C PRO A 45 6.82 -17.63 5.83
N PRO A 46 6.50 -16.76 6.80
CA PRO A 46 5.14 -16.60 7.27
C PRO A 46 4.23 -16.28 6.07
N THR A 47 3.16 -17.05 5.94
CA THR A 47 2.15 -16.88 4.90
C THR A 47 1.61 -15.45 4.99
N GLU A 48 1.74 -14.70 3.91
CA GLU A 48 1.25 -13.32 3.86
C GLU A 48 -0.26 -13.27 4.10
N LYS A 49 -0.67 -12.66 5.21
CA LYS A 49 -2.07 -12.46 5.55
C LYS A 49 -2.46 -11.01 5.32
N LEU A 50 -3.37 -10.79 4.39
CA LEU A 50 -3.91 -9.49 4.04
C LEU A 50 -5.22 -9.22 4.78
N LEU A 51 -5.30 -8.09 5.49
CA LEU A 51 -6.55 -7.61 6.09
C LEU A 51 -7.14 -6.46 5.27
N VAL A 52 -8.39 -6.62 4.83
CA VAL A 52 -9.15 -5.59 4.12
C VAL A 52 -10.19 -4.97 5.06
N LEU A 53 -9.99 -3.71 5.44
CA LEU A 53 -10.94 -2.94 6.22
C LEU A 53 -12.02 -2.37 5.29
N GLY A 54 -13.26 -2.76 5.52
CA GLY A 54 -14.40 -2.39 4.68
C GLY A 54 -14.61 -3.31 3.47
N GLY A 55 -14.20 -4.59 3.54
CA GLY A 55 -14.32 -5.55 2.44
C GLY A 55 -15.75 -5.86 1.98
N ASN A 56 -16.75 -5.56 2.79
CA ASN A 56 -18.17 -5.66 2.39
C ASN A 56 -18.66 -4.42 1.60
N GLY A 57 -17.81 -3.40 1.42
CA GLY A 57 -18.11 -2.20 0.65
C GLY A 57 -17.85 -2.38 -0.85
N PHE A 58 -18.19 -1.34 -1.64
CA PHE A 58 -18.02 -1.33 -3.10
C PHE A 58 -16.56 -1.60 -3.52
N VAL A 59 -15.62 -0.79 -3.07
CA VAL A 59 -14.20 -0.94 -3.42
C VAL A 59 -13.61 -2.17 -2.73
N GLY A 60 -13.92 -2.36 -1.44
CA GLY A 60 -13.37 -3.44 -0.63
C GLY A 60 -13.73 -4.84 -1.15
N SER A 61 -14.93 -5.06 -1.67
CA SER A 61 -15.32 -6.36 -2.24
C SER A 61 -14.50 -6.72 -3.49
N HIS A 62 -14.19 -5.74 -4.33
CA HIS A 62 -13.31 -5.94 -5.48
C HIS A 62 -11.85 -6.20 -5.05
N ILE A 63 -11.39 -5.55 -3.98
CA ILE A 63 -10.06 -5.82 -3.42
C ILE A 63 -10.00 -7.22 -2.82
N CYS A 64 -10.99 -7.65 -2.03
CA CYS A 64 -11.04 -9.00 -1.50
C CYS A 64 -11.03 -10.04 -2.63
N LYS A 65 -11.86 -9.84 -3.66
CA LYS A 65 -11.89 -10.71 -4.83
C LYS A 65 -10.54 -10.78 -5.53
N GLU A 66 -9.94 -9.65 -5.86
CA GLU A 66 -8.63 -9.57 -6.53
C GLU A 66 -7.54 -10.28 -5.71
N ALA A 67 -7.55 -10.12 -4.38
CA ALA A 67 -6.58 -10.76 -3.51
C ALA A 67 -6.77 -12.29 -3.44
N VAL A 68 -8.03 -12.75 -3.38
CA VAL A 68 -8.35 -14.20 -3.45
C VAL A 68 -7.96 -14.79 -4.80
N ASP A 69 -8.25 -14.09 -5.89
CA ASP A 69 -7.89 -14.52 -7.26
C ASP A 69 -6.35 -14.64 -7.43
N ARG A 70 -5.56 -13.94 -6.61
CA ARG A 70 -4.09 -14.07 -6.55
C ARG A 70 -3.60 -15.14 -5.57
N GLY A 71 -4.48 -15.87 -4.92
CA GLY A 71 -4.14 -16.92 -3.96
C GLY A 71 -3.67 -16.44 -2.60
N LEU A 72 -3.95 -15.19 -2.23
CA LEU A 72 -3.58 -14.62 -0.91
C LEU A 72 -4.51 -15.11 0.20
N HIS A 73 -4.00 -15.19 1.42
CA HIS A 73 -4.82 -15.37 2.61
C HIS A 73 -5.48 -14.04 3.00
N VAL A 74 -6.79 -13.95 2.79
CA VAL A 74 -7.56 -12.71 2.96
C VAL A 74 -8.44 -12.79 4.19
N ALA A 75 -8.30 -11.81 5.07
CA ALA A 75 -9.27 -11.49 6.10
C ALA A 75 -9.94 -10.16 5.78
N SER A 76 -11.16 -9.96 6.23
CA SER A 76 -11.86 -8.69 6.07
C SER A 76 -12.61 -8.31 7.33
N LEU A 77 -12.53 -7.03 7.69
CA LEU A 77 -13.27 -6.46 8.81
C LEU A 77 -14.28 -5.42 8.31
N SER A 78 -15.51 -5.56 8.75
CA SER A 78 -16.57 -4.57 8.49
C SER A 78 -17.60 -4.55 9.62
N ARG A 79 -18.42 -3.51 9.69
CA ARG A 79 -19.47 -3.40 10.71
C ARG A 79 -20.55 -4.47 10.58
N SER A 80 -20.81 -4.93 9.37
CA SER A 80 -21.82 -5.96 9.06
C SER A 80 -21.23 -7.37 8.91
N GLY A 81 -19.90 -7.54 9.02
CA GLY A 81 -19.24 -8.83 8.84
C GLY A 81 -19.34 -9.33 7.39
N ARG A 82 -19.67 -10.61 7.22
CA ARG A 82 -19.79 -11.30 5.93
C ARG A 82 -20.89 -10.71 5.05
N PRO A 83 -20.65 -10.46 3.74
CA PRO A 83 -21.67 -10.02 2.81
C PRO A 83 -22.70 -11.13 2.48
N SER A 84 -23.94 -10.72 2.16
CA SER A 84 -25.03 -11.63 1.77
C SER A 84 -25.00 -12.00 0.28
N ILE A 85 -23.83 -12.05 -0.36
CA ILE A 85 -23.67 -12.40 -1.77
C ILE A 85 -23.15 -13.82 -1.91
N ASN A 86 -23.62 -14.53 -2.95
CA ASN A 86 -23.30 -15.94 -3.20
C ASN A 86 -22.15 -16.14 -4.21
N ASP A 87 -21.23 -15.20 -4.29
CA ASP A 87 -20.03 -15.34 -5.13
C ASP A 87 -19.02 -16.28 -4.44
N SER A 88 -18.39 -17.16 -5.20
CA SER A 88 -17.48 -18.20 -4.68
C SER A 88 -16.29 -17.64 -3.87
N TRP A 89 -15.76 -16.48 -4.27
CA TRP A 89 -14.64 -15.84 -3.59
C TRP A 89 -14.96 -15.48 -2.12
N VAL A 90 -16.23 -15.27 -1.76
CA VAL A 90 -16.66 -14.91 -0.39
C VAL A 90 -16.33 -16.01 0.61
N ASN A 91 -16.31 -17.28 0.16
CA ASN A 91 -16.00 -18.42 1.02
C ASN A 91 -14.49 -18.52 1.33
N ASN A 92 -13.66 -17.86 0.53
CA ASN A 92 -12.20 -17.86 0.69
C ASN A 92 -11.69 -16.65 1.49
N VAL A 93 -12.59 -15.88 2.12
CA VAL A 93 -12.27 -14.74 2.97
C VAL A 93 -12.69 -15.02 4.41
N THR A 94 -11.81 -14.77 5.37
CA THR A 94 -12.13 -14.79 6.81
C THR A 94 -12.81 -13.49 7.18
N TRP A 95 -14.10 -13.55 7.54
CA TRP A 95 -14.90 -12.35 7.83
C TRP A 95 -14.94 -12.07 9.32
N HIS A 96 -14.56 -10.84 9.68
CA HIS A 96 -14.66 -10.30 11.04
C HIS A 96 -15.73 -9.20 11.06
N GLN A 97 -16.45 -9.12 12.17
CA GLN A 97 -17.37 -8.02 12.46
C GLN A 97 -16.77 -7.12 13.53
N GLY A 98 -16.77 -5.81 13.30
CA GLY A 98 -16.23 -4.86 14.27
C GLY A 98 -16.38 -3.42 13.83
N ASN A 99 -16.17 -2.50 14.78
CA ASN A 99 -16.29 -1.07 14.56
C ASN A 99 -14.96 -0.38 14.91
N LEU A 100 -14.29 0.22 13.94
CA LEU A 100 -13.00 0.91 14.11
C LEU A 100 -13.05 2.11 15.08
N LEU A 101 -14.25 2.54 15.46
CA LEU A 101 -14.43 3.60 16.46
C LEU A 101 -14.51 3.06 17.90
N SER A 102 -14.51 1.73 18.07
CA SER A 102 -14.54 1.06 19.37
C SER A 102 -13.29 0.18 19.47
N SER A 103 -12.38 0.49 20.39
CA SER A 103 -11.06 -0.11 20.46
C SER A 103 -11.05 -1.63 20.64
N ASP A 104 -12.02 -2.17 21.36
CA ASP A 104 -11.93 -3.53 21.89
C ASP A 104 -12.56 -4.61 21.00
N SER A 105 -13.26 -4.22 19.93
CA SER A 105 -14.11 -5.15 19.17
C SER A 105 -13.46 -5.72 17.90
N TRP A 106 -12.23 -5.32 17.54
CA TRP A 106 -11.71 -5.67 16.22
C TRP A 106 -10.19 -5.88 16.15
N THR A 107 -9.43 -5.56 17.18
CA THR A 107 -7.96 -5.66 17.19
C THR A 107 -7.47 -7.09 16.99
N GLU A 108 -8.24 -8.10 17.40
CA GLU A 108 -7.95 -9.52 17.14
C GLU A 108 -7.84 -9.84 15.64
N ALA A 109 -8.54 -9.08 14.77
CA ALA A 109 -8.44 -9.26 13.33
C ALA A 109 -7.05 -8.95 12.77
N LEU A 110 -6.20 -8.21 13.53
CA LEU A 110 -4.82 -7.90 13.18
C LEU A 110 -3.84 -9.03 13.51
N ASN A 111 -4.24 -10.08 14.22
CA ASN A 111 -3.35 -11.17 14.59
C ASN A 111 -2.77 -11.88 13.35
N GLY A 112 -1.44 -11.86 13.25
CA GLY A 112 -0.70 -12.46 12.14
C GLY A 112 -0.86 -11.73 10.79
N VAL A 113 -1.41 -10.51 10.78
CA VAL A 113 -1.56 -9.70 9.56
C VAL A 113 -0.23 -9.09 9.18
N THR A 114 0.17 -9.28 7.92
CA THR A 114 1.39 -8.69 7.35
C THR A 114 1.12 -7.38 6.64
N SER A 115 -0.06 -7.23 6.03
CA SER A 115 -0.45 -6.04 5.30
C SER A 115 -1.94 -5.71 5.48
N VAL A 116 -2.27 -4.41 5.44
CA VAL A 116 -3.63 -3.88 5.58
C VAL A 116 -3.99 -3.02 4.38
N ILE A 117 -5.22 -3.16 3.88
CA ILE A 117 -5.82 -2.22 2.93
C ILE A 117 -7.08 -1.64 3.55
N SER A 118 -7.14 -0.31 3.76
CA SER A 118 -8.33 0.35 4.25
C SER A 118 -9.14 1.01 3.13
N CYS A 119 -10.39 0.57 3.00
CA CYS A 119 -11.43 1.13 2.11
C CYS A 119 -12.54 1.81 2.92
N VAL A 120 -12.30 2.10 4.20
CA VAL A 120 -13.29 2.67 5.09
C VAL A 120 -13.51 4.14 4.75
N GLY A 121 -14.78 4.48 4.54
CA GLY A 121 -15.22 5.83 4.24
C GLY A 121 -16.74 5.91 4.16
N GLY A 122 -17.26 7.12 4.16
CA GLY A 122 -18.71 7.34 4.08
C GLY A 122 -19.06 8.81 3.94
N PHE A 123 -20.31 9.04 3.53
CA PHE A 123 -20.90 10.36 3.36
C PHE A 123 -22.02 10.56 4.37
N GLY A 124 -22.29 11.80 4.74
CA GLY A 124 -23.32 12.19 5.69
C GLY A 124 -23.13 13.62 6.19
N SER A 125 -23.43 13.90 7.46
CA SER A 125 -23.11 15.20 8.07
C SER A 125 -21.60 15.42 8.14
N GLN A 126 -21.15 16.67 8.22
CA GLN A 126 -19.72 17.01 8.28
C GLN A 126 -18.99 16.27 9.41
N SER A 127 -19.56 16.27 10.59
CA SER A 127 -19.01 15.57 11.77
C SER A 127 -18.96 14.05 11.58
N TYR A 128 -20.00 13.46 11.00
CA TYR A 128 -20.03 12.03 10.67
C TYR A 128 -18.98 11.67 9.62
N MET A 129 -18.85 12.48 8.56
CA MET A 129 -17.84 12.29 7.52
C MET A 129 -16.43 12.34 8.10
N TYR A 130 -16.12 13.32 8.95
CA TYR A 130 -14.81 13.38 9.61
C TYR A 130 -14.57 12.13 10.49
N LYS A 131 -15.57 11.74 11.28
CA LYS A 131 -15.48 10.57 12.17
C LYS A 131 -15.16 9.27 11.40
N ILE A 132 -15.85 9.03 10.27
CA ILE A 132 -15.68 7.79 9.50
C ILE A 132 -14.45 7.84 8.60
N ASN A 133 -14.19 8.95 7.92
CA ASN A 133 -13.05 9.06 7.00
C ASN A 133 -11.73 9.35 7.70
N GLY A 134 -11.76 10.05 8.86
CA GLY A 134 -10.60 10.40 9.66
C GLY A 134 -10.43 9.46 10.85
N THR A 135 -11.19 9.68 11.94
CA THR A 135 -10.97 9.02 13.24
C THR A 135 -10.91 7.49 13.12
N ALA A 136 -11.85 6.88 12.40
CA ALA A 136 -11.87 5.41 12.23
C ALA A 136 -10.62 4.88 11.54
N ASN A 137 -10.13 5.58 10.51
CA ASN A 137 -8.90 5.19 9.81
C ASN A 137 -7.65 5.46 10.65
N ILE A 138 -7.59 6.55 11.39
CA ILE A 138 -6.50 6.86 12.32
C ILE A 138 -6.37 5.76 13.36
N ASN A 139 -7.47 5.33 13.97
CA ASN A 139 -7.47 4.22 14.92
C ASN A 139 -6.91 2.92 14.29
N ALA A 140 -7.35 2.61 13.07
CA ALA A 140 -6.89 1.43 12.35
C ALA A 140 -5.39 1.49 12.01
N ILE A 141 -4.90 2.66 11.59
CA ILE A 141 -3.48 2.88 11.26
C ILE A 141 -2.62 2.70 12.51
N ARG A 142 -3.04 3.28 13.65
CA ARG A 142 -2.33 3.15 14.93
C ARG A 142 -2.25 1.70 15.38
N ALA A 143 -3.38 1.02 15.46
CA ALA A 143 -3.42 -0.37 15.87
C ALA A 143 -2.60 -1.29 14.95
N ALA A 144 -2.66 -1.08 13.63
CA ALA A 144 -1.85 -1.83 12.67
C ALA A 144 -0.34 -1.58 12.88
N SER A 145 0.06 -0.35 13.18
CA SER A 145 1.45 -0.01 13.50
C SER A 145 1.93 -0.68 14.79
N GLU A 146 1.09 -0.68 15.83
CA GLU A 146 1.38 -1.28 17.14
C GLU A 146 1.49 -2.81 17.07
N THR A 147 0.74 -3.46 16.17
CA THR A 147 0.80 -4.91 15.96
C THR A 147 1.87 -5.37 14.97
N GLY A 148 2.70 -4.45 14.46
CA GLY A 148 3.84 -4.76 13.61
C GLY A 148 3.50 -5.08 12.16
N VAL A 149 2.34 -4.64 11.66
CA VAL A 149 1.98 -4.68 10.22
C VAL A 149 3.07 -3.99 9.41
N LYS A 150 3.51 -4.61 8.32
CA LYS A 150 4.62 -4.11 7.50
C LYS A 150 4.18 -3.07 6.46
N ARG A 151 3.02 -3.28 5.85
CA ARG A 151 2.50 -2.41 4.78
C ARG A 151 1.06 -2.02 5.05
N TYR A 152 0.76 -0.76 4.77
CA TYR A 152 -0.60 -0.24 4.92
C TYR A 152 -0.98 0.58 3.68
N VAL A 153 -2.05 0.18 3.01
CA VAL A 153 -2.61 0.88 1.84
C VAL A 153 -3.92 1.56 2.22
N TYR A 154 -4.02 2.84 1.96
CA TYR A 154 -5.21 3.61 2.25
C TYR A 154 -5.88 4.10 0.97
N ILE A 155 -7.17 3.79 0.80
CA ILE A 155 -7.99 4.32 -0.29
C ILE A 155 -8.53 5.69 0.14
N SER A 156 -7.82 6.72 -0.28
CA SER A 156 -8.18 8.11 -0.06
C SER A 156 -9.06 8.65 -1.20
N ALA A 157 -8.93 9.92 -1.54
CA ALA A 157 -9.61 10.56 -2.66
C ALA A 157 -8.77 11.67 -3.28
N ALA A 158 -8.90 11.85 -4.59
CA ALA A 158 -8.36 13.01 -5.30
C ALA A 158 -9.08 14.29 -4.85
N ASP A 159 -8.44 15.44 -5.06
CA ASP A 159 -9.04 16.74 -4.77
C ASP A 159 -9.95 17.18 -5.92
N PHE A 160 -11.17 17.60 -5.60
CA PHE A 160 -12.17 18.03 -6.56
C PHE A 160 -12.49 19.55 -6.47
N GLY A 161 -11.53 20.36 -6.06
CA GLY A 161 -11.69 21.81 -5.99
C GLY A 161 -12.87 22.26 -5.13
N LEU A 162 -13.89 22.88 -5.72
CA LEU A 162 -15.07 23.35 -4.97
C LEU A 162 -15.85 22.27 -4.23
N ALA A 163 -15.82 21.02 -4.71
CA ALA A 163 -16.48 19.91 -4.01
C ALA A 163 -15.81 19.60 -2.67
N ASN A 164 -14.53 19.90 -2.49
CA ASN A 164 -13.84 19.76 -1.22
C ASN A 164 -14.47 20.63 -0.14
N TYR A 165 -14.93 21.82 -0.51
CA TYR A 165 -15.59 22.73 0.41
C TYR A 165 -16.98 22.23 0.83
N LEU A 166 -17.75 21.67 -0.08
CA LEU A 166 -19.06 21.06 0.23
C LEU A 166 -18.95 19.81 1.08
N LEU A 167 -17.86 19.06 0.93
CA LEU A 167 -17.58 17.80 1.64
C LEU A 167 -16.40 17.96 2.61
N GLN A 168 -16.35 19.10 3.31
CA GLN A 168 -15.22 19.46 4.18
C GLN A 168 -14.84 18.34 5.15
N GLY A 169 -15.79 17.83 5.94
CA GLY A 169 -15.52 16.77 6.91
C GLY A 169 -15.02 15.46 6.27
N TYR A 170 -15.41 15.19 5.02
CA TYR A 170 -14.89 14.04 4.26
C TYR A 170 -13.41 14.24 3.92
N TYR A 171 -13.05 15.37 3.32
CA TYR A 171 -11.69 15.63 2.88
C TYR A 171 -10.74 15.86 4.05
N GLU A 172 -11.15 16.65 5.06
CA GLU A 172 -10.36 16.83 6.27
C GLU A 172 -10.07 15.49 6.98
N GLY A 173 -11.09 14.63 7.11
CA GLY A 173 -10.92 13.30 7.67
C GLY A 173 -9.95 12.46 6.86
N LYS A 174 -10.07 12.45 5.52
CA LYS A 174 -9.15 11.75 4.64
C LYS A 174 -7.72 12.25 4.77
N ARG A 175 -7.48 13.55 4.78
CA ARG A 175 -6.15 14.13 4.90
C ARG A 175 -5.53 13.88 6.29
N ALA A 176 -6.33 13.91 7.35
CA ALA A 176 -5.87 13.54 8.69
C ALA A 176 -5.40 12.08 8.75
N ALA A 177 -6.14 11.15 8.14
CA ALA A 177 -5.74 9.75 8.05
C ALA A 177 -4.47 9.56 7.18
N GLU A 178 -4.32 10.29 6.07
CA GLU A 178 -3.10 10.28 5.26
C GLU A 178 -1.87 10.72 6.06
N THR A 179 -2.00 11.81 6.82
CA THR A 179 -0.90 12.32 7.68
C THR A 179 -0.50 11.28 8.72
N GLU A 180 -1.47 10.66 9.41
CA GLU A 180 -1.19 9.59 10.36
C GLU A 180 -0.49 8.40 9.70
N LEU A 181 -0.95 8.00 8.50
CA LEU A 181 -0.36 6.89 7.78
C LEU A 181 1.11 7.16 7.43
N LEU A 182 1.43 8.32 6.89
CA LEU A 182 2.80 8.68 6.52
C LEU A 182 3.70 8.77 7.75
N THR A 183 3.15 9.16 8.90
CA THR A 183 3.88 9.21 10.17
C THR A 183 4.18 7.82 10.71
N LYS A 184 3.20 6.90 10.67
CA LYS A 184 3.34 5.55 11.26
C LYS A 184 3.99 4.55 10.32
N PHE A 185 3.83 4.71 9.02
CA PHE A 185 4.32 3.79 7.98
C PHE A 185 5.18 4.51 6.95
N ALA A 186 6.25 5.20 7.39
CA ALA A 186 7.12 5.99 6.52
C ALA A 186 7.66 5.22 5.30
N TYR A 187 7.94 3.92 5.46
CA TYR A 187 8.50 3.06 4.40
C TYR A 187 7.52 2.03 3.83
N GLY A 188 6.35 1.87 4.44
CA GLY A 188 5.35 0.86 4.06
C GLY A 188 3.96 1.43 3.80
N GLY A 189 3.77 2.73 3.93
CA GLY A 189 2.49 3.42 3.74
C GLY A 189 2.26 3.83 2.29
N VAL A 190 1.13 3.41 1.70
CA VAL A 190 0.71 3.80 0.35
C VAL A 190 -0.67 4.43 0.40
N ILE A 191 -0.82 5.59 -0.22
CA ILE A 191 -2.07 6.34 -0.30
C ILE A 191 -2.52 6.35 -1.75
N LEU A 192 -3.64 5.69 -2.05
CA LEU A 192 -4.26 5.79 -3.36
C LEU A 192 -5.30 6.91 -3.34
N ARG A 193 -5.12 7.91 -4.21
CA ARG A 193 -6.07 9.02 -4.39
C ARG A 193 -6.84 8.85 -5.72
N PRO A 194 -7.79 7.92 -5.79
CA PRO A 194 -8.62 7.79 -6.99
C PRO A 194 -9.52 9.01 -7.16
N GLY A 195 -9.90 9.27 -8.42
CA GLY A 195 -11.00 10.14 -8.77
C GLY A 195 -12.34 9.47 -8.52
N PHE A 196 -13.32 9.71 -9.40
CA PHE A 196 -14.60 9.01 -9.37
C PHE A 196 -14.39 7.52 -9.69
N ILE A 197 -14.77 6.64 -8.76
CA ILE A 197 -14.65 5.19 -8.95
C ILE A 197 -15.94 4.63 -9.49
N TYR A 198 -15.88 3.95 -10.63
CA TYR A 198 -17.03 3.32 -11.25
C TYR A 198 -16.86 1.80 -11.42
N GLY A 199 -17.97 1.09 -11.58
CA GLY A 199 -18.00 -0.36 -11.72
C GLY A 199 -19.30 -0.95 -11.21
N THR A 200 -19.34 -2.28 -11.10
CA THR A 200 -20.51 -3.01 -10.58
C THR A 200 -20.46 -3.04 -9.05
N ARG A 201 -21.49 -2.49 -8.40
CA ARG A 201 -21.68 -2.59 -6.96
C ARG A 201 -22.67 -3.69 -6.63
N ASN A 202 -22.28 -4.62 -5.78
CA ASN A 202 -23.19 -5.61 -5.23
C ASN A 202 -23.91 -5.02 -4.01
N VAL A 203 -25.26 -5.01 -4.03
CA VAL A 203 -26.10 -4.57 -2.91
C VAL A 203 -27.07 -5.71 -2.61
N GLY A 204 -26.77 -6.50 -1.60
CA GLY A 204 -27.46 -7.77 -1.35
C GLY A 204 -27.31 -8.69 -2.56
N SER A 205 -28.41 -9.22 -3.08
CA SER A 205 -28.45 -10.06 -4.30
C SER A 205 -28.50 -9.26 -5.61
N VAL A 206 -28.55 -7.93 -5.54
CA VAL A 206 -28.68 -7.07 -6.74
C VAL A 206 -27.30 -6.50 -7.14
N LYS A 207 -26.96 -6.61 -8.42
CA LYS A 207 -25.77 -6.00 -9.02
C LYS A 207 -26.14 -4.65 -9.63
N LEU A 208 -25.67 -3.56 -9.04
CA LEU A 208 -25.90 -2.21 -9.55
C LEU A 208 -24.70 -1.77 -10.40
N PRO A 209 -24.89 -1.59 -11.71
CA PRO A 209 -23.81 -1.10 -12.58
C PRO A 209 -23.64 0.43 -12.38
N LEU A 210 -22.67 0.84 -11.59
CA LEU A 210 -22.28 2.25 -11.46
C LEU A 210 -21.50 2.76 -12.68
N GLY A 211 -21.27 1.92 -13.67
CA GLY A 211 -20.60 2.25 -14.91
C GLY A 211 -21.39 3.20 -15.82
N VAL A 212 -22.72 3.20 -15.74
CA VAL A 212 -23.58 4.07 -16.56
C VAL A 212 -23.40 5.55 -16.22
N ILE A 213 -22.98 5.86 -14.99
CA ILE A 213 -22.76 7.25 -14.55
C ILE A 213 -21.34 7.73 -14.89
N GLY A 214 -20.35 6.81 -14.92
CA GLY A 214 -18.94 7.16 -15.16
C GLY A 214 -18.48 7.03 -16.61
N SER A 215 -19.09 6.12 -17.40
CA SER A 215 -18.69 5.85 -18.80
C SER A 215 -18.79 7.05 -19.76
N PRO A 216 -19.80 7.94 -19.69
CA PRO A 216 -19.86 9.09 -20.56
C PRO A 216 -18.69 10.06 -20.41
N LEU A 217 -18.10 10.14 -19.20
CA LEU A 217 -16.97 11.02 -18.92
C LEU A 217 -15.63 10.48 -19.47
N GLU A 218 -15.51 9.17 -19.71
CA GLU A 218 -14.34 8.59 -20.38
C GLU A 218 -14.37 8.81 -21.91
N MET A 219 -15.56 8.87 -22.54
CA MET A 219 -15.67 9.01 -24.00
C MET A 219 -15.25 10.38 -24.51
N GLU A 220 -15.39 11.44 -23.72
CA GLU A 220 -15.01 12.78 -24.16
C GLU A 220 -13.49 13.03 -24.16
N HIS A 221 -12.70 12.16 -23.50
CA HIS A 221 -11.24 12.31 -23.41
C HIS A 221 -10.47 11.67 -24.57
N GLY A 222 -11.12 10.86 -25.41
CA GLY A 222 -10.48 10.17 -26.54
C GLY A 222 -10.42 10.96 -27.86
N SER A 223 -11.02 12.13 -27.96
CA SER A 223 -11.21 12.80 -29.27
C SER A 223 -11.00 14.33 -29.29
N SER A 224 -10.26 14.90 -28.36
CA SER A 224 -9.92 16.32 -28.45
C SER A 224 -8.41 16.54 -28.45
N THR A 225 -7.86 16.69 -29.67
CA THR A 225 -6.62 17.40 -29.90
C THR A 225 -6.81 18.85 -29.44
N CYS A 226 -6.62 19.10 -28.15
CA CYS A 226 -6.54 20.45 -27.63
C CYS A 226 -5.17 21.02 -28.00
N LYS A 227 -5.14 21.85 -29.04
CA LYS A 227 -3.98 22.65 -29.42
C LYS A 227 -3.62 23.56 -28.24
N THR A 228 -2.41 23.42 -27.80
CA THR A 228 -1.72 24.20 -26.77
C THR A 228 -1.86 25.69 -27.04
N THR A 229 -2.62 26.40 -26.23
CA THR A 229 -2.40 27.82 -25.95
C THR A 229 -2.28 27.98 -24.45
N GLN A 230 -1.15 28.50 -24.09
CA GLN A 230 -0.64 28.79 -22.75
C GLN A 230 -1.46 29.96 -22.18
N THR A 231 -2.53 29.68 -21.44
CA THR A 231 -3.18 30.62 -20.53
C THR A 231 -3.89 29.83 -19.44
N ASP A 232 -3.68 30.25 -18.20
CA ASP A 232 -4.28 29.69 -16.98
C ASP A 232 -5.80 29.65 -17.08
N SER A 233 -6.36 28.50 -17.39
CA SER A 233 -7.80 28.33 -17.52
C SER A 233 -8.36 27.65 -16.26
N PRO A 234 -9.42 28.21 -15.64
CA PRO A 234 -10.12 27.62 -14.49
C PRO A 234 -10.78 26.27 -14.79
N CYS A 235 -10.78 25.80 -16.02
CA CYS A 235 -11.31 24.49 -16.43
C CYS A 235 -10.49 23.29 -15.97
N ARG A 236 -9.30 23.48 -15.41
CA ARG A 236 -8.44 22.39 -14.93
C ARG A 236 -8.94 21.71 -13.65
N ALA A 237 -9.96 22.29 -13.01
CA ALA A 237 -10.46 21.84 -11.71
C ALA A 237 -11.54 20.74 -11.76
N LEU A 238 -12.07 20.36 -12.94
CA LEU A 238 -13.29 19.56 -13.01
C LEU A 238 -13.16 18.18 -13.65
N VAL A 239 -12.00 17.75 -14.12
CA VAL A 239 -11.90 16.49 -14.86
C VAL A 239 -10.81 15.59 -14.29
N TYR A 240 -11.05 15.01 -13.13
CA TYR A 240 -10.35 13.81 -12.76
C TYR A 240 -10.97 12.63 -13.50
N SER A 241 -10.18 11.99 -14.36
CA SER A 241 -10.63 10.83 -15.12
C SER A 241 -11.24 9.78 -14.20
N PRO A 242 -12.42 9.25 -14.52
CA PRO A 242 -13.03 8.16 -13.76
C PRO A 242 -12.11 6.94 -13.80
N VAL A 243 -12.07 6.18 -12.70
CA VAL A 243 -11.22 5.01 -12.57
C VAL A 243 -12.07 3.76 -12.33
N LYS A 244 -11.79 2.69 -13.08
CA LYS A 244 -12.46 1.40 -12.84
C LYS A 244 -12.11 0.88 -11.45
N VAL A 245 -13.11 0.41 -10.72
CA VAL A 245 -12.91 -0.20 -9.39
C VAL A 245 -11.93 -1.36 -9.43
N THR A 246 -11.91 -2.13 -10.52
CA THR A 246 -10.95 -3.23 -10.72
C THR A 246 -9.51 -2.72 -10.86
N ALA A 247 -9.28 -1.54 -11.46
CA ALA A 247 -7.96 -0.94 -11.53
C ALA A 247 -7.48 -0.51 -10.13
N VAL A 248 -8.36 0.12 -9.35
CA VAL A 248 -8.07 0.45 -7.93
C VAL A 248 -7.74 -0.80 -7.13
N ALA A 249 -8.54 -1.88 -7.29
CA ALA A 249 -8.32 -3.14 -6.59
C ALA A 249 -6.96 -3.76 -6.92
N LYS A 250 -6.61 -3.85 -8.21
CA LYS A 250 -5.31 -4.39 -8.67
C LYS A 250 -4.14 -3.63 -8.07
N VAL A 251 -4.19 -2.30 -8.09
CA VAL A 251 -3.11 -1.46 -7.55
C VAL A 251 -3.04 -1.55 -6.04
N ALA A 252 -4.18 -1.57 -5.36
CA ALA A 252 -4.23 -1.69 -3.90
C ALA A 252 -3.63 -3.03 -3.41
N VAL A 253 -4.00 -4.16 -4.05
CA VAL A 253 -3.44 -5.47 -3.70
C VAL A 253 -1.94 -5.50 -4.00
N ARG A 254 -1.51 -5.02 -5.18
CA ARG A 254 -0.08 -4.94 -5.52
C ARG A 254 0.69 -4.08 -4.51
N ALA A 255 0.17 -2.90 -4.17
CA ALA A 255 0.82 -2.01 -3.19
C ALA A 255 0.93 -2.63 -1.80
N ALA A 256 0.02 -3.54 -1.43
CA ALA A 256 0.04 -4.24 -0.15
C ALA A 256 1.01 -5.43 -0.11
N THR A 257 1.27 -6.08 -1.25
CA THR A 257 2.01 -7.36 -1.32
C THR A 257 3.36 -7.27 -2.02
N ASP A 258 3.56 -6.30 -2.91
CA ASP A 258 4.82 -6.11 -3.62
C ASP A 258 5.78 -5.25 -2.76
N PRO A 259 6.87 -5.82 -2.22
CA PRO A 259 7.82 -5.06 -1.38
C PRO A 259 8.53 -3.94 -2.14
N VAL A 260 8.61 -4.03 -3.47
CA VAL A 260 9.26 -3.03 -4.33
C VAL A 260 8.30 -1.87 -4.67
N PHE A 261 6.99 -2.03 -4.41
CA PHE A 261 6.04 -0.95 -4.68
C PHE A 261 6.37 0.29 -3.83
N PRO A 262 6.55 1.48 -4.45
CA PRO A 262 7.01 2.66 -3.74
C PRO A 262 6.00 3.15 -2.70
N PRO A 263 6.44 3.54 -1.48
CA PRO A 263 5.57 4.19 -0.51
C PRO A 263 5.20 5.60 -0.97
N GLY A 264 4.17 6.18 -0.35
CA GLY A 264 3.73 7.55 -0.60
C GLY A 264 2.40 7.63 -1.35
N VAL A 265 2.16 8.75 -2.02
CA VAL A 265 0.88 9.06 -2.66
C VAL A 265 0.89 8.64 -4.14
N VAL A 266 -0.12 7.89 -4.53
CA VAL A 266 -0.40 7.49 -5.92
C VAL A 266 -1.69 8.17 -6.36
N ASP A 267 -1.60 9.07 -7.31
CA ASP A 267 -2.73 9.79 -7.89
C ASP A 267 -3.51 8.96 -8.92
N VAL A 268 -4.51 9.54 -9.53
CA VAL A 268 -5.36 8.91 -10.56
C VAL A 268 -4.54 8.34 -11.71
N TYR A 269 -3.55 9.10 -12.20
CA TYR A 269 -2.71 8.68 -13.33
C TYR A 269 -1.77 7.55 -12.95
N GLY A 270 -1.23 7.63 -11.73
CA GLY A 270 -0.44 6.55 -11.15
C GLY A 270 -1.25 5.26 -11.02
N ILE A 271 -2.51 5.34 -10.53
CA ILE A 271 -3.41 4.18 -10.43
C ILE A 271 -3.66 3.57 -11.81
N MET A 272 -3.99 4.37 -12.82
CA MET A 272 -4.20 3.87 -14.18
C MET A 272 -2.94 3.19 -14.73
N ARG A 273 -1.77 3.81 -14.60
CA ARG A 273 -0.50 3.29 -15.07
C ARG A 273 -0.12 1.97 -14.39
N TYR A 274 -0.19 1.91 -13.06
CA TYR A 274 0.15 0.69 -12.30
C TYR A 274 -0.84 -0.45 -12.55
N SER A 275 -2.11 -0.15 -12.83
CA SER A 275 -3.13 -1.16 -13.12
C SER A 275 -2.90 -1.91 -14.43
N GLN A 276 -2.18 -1.31 -15.39
CA GLN A 276 -1.85 -1.90 -16.70
C GLN A 276 -0.55 -2.71 -16.67
N GLN A 277 0.31 -2.49 -15.69
CA GLN A 277 1.55 -3.25 -15.54
C GLN A 277 1.23 -4.66 -15.03
N ARG A 278 1.78 -5.69 -15.70
CA ARG A 278 1.73 -7.06 -15.18
C ARG A 278 2.51 -7.09 -13.86
N ALA A 279 2.01 -7.84 -12.88
CA ALA A 279 2.82 -8.23 -11.73
C ALA A 279 4.02 -9.03 -12.25
N ALA A 280 5.21 -8.63 -11.83
CA ALA A 280 6.44 -9.33 -12.17
C ALA A 280 6.45 -10.71 -11.51
#